data_c37b46522933260ffb70d801c6ea0414
#
_entry.id   c37b46522933260ffb70d801c6ea0414
#
_cell.length_a   1.000
_cell.length_b   1.000
_cell.length_c   1.000
_cell.angle_alpha   90.00
_cell.angle_beta   90.00
_cell.angle_gamma   90.00
#
_symmetry.space_group_name_H-M   'P 1'
#
loop_
_entity.id
_entity.type
_entity.pdbx_description
1 polymer ?
#
loop_
_entity_poly.entity_id
_entity_poly.type
_entity_poly.pdbx_seq_one_letter_code
_entity_poly.pdbx_strand_id
1 'polypeptide(L)'
;MSRRAGFWLFTVSLFGLMAAAGAPSPLYGLYQQLWGFSTGMLTLVFACYAFALLVALLIFGGLSDHVGRRPVLVAALAVETIAMVLFLIADGPGWLIAARTVQGLATGAATGAIAAGLIELQPKRGGVLGPVLASAGTPAGVALGGLLGGLVLQLLPMPQTVVFAAFAIFFAVLAILAIWLPETSPQRPGARASLAPRVGVPAQARGVFARAAAATIATWALVGLYMSIGPSLAIHYLGLPPGLASGVVVTALTGSAAIAGTLLRGYSAERAMPPGLLALAVGTTLAVLFLFMGSAVGFFIATVVAGSGFGVAFFGAFRSLAAVETDRRAELSAAFYVASYLALGAPAVVAGILVPVLGLDRVVVGYGVLVVLMGLGAGIASLLANRKRAAGQA
;
A
#
# COMPACT_ATOMS: atom_id res chain seq x y z
N MET A 1 -1.38 30.00 -4.94
CA MET A 1 -0.20 29.26 -4.41
C MET A 1 0.88 29.16 -5.49
N SER A 2 2.19 29.19 -5.12
CA SER A 2 3.28 28.97 -6.07
C SER A 2 3.37 27.51 -6.53
N ARG A 3 3.94 27.24 -7.71
CA ARG A 3 4.15 25.85 -8.22
C ARG A 3 4.95 24.99 -7.24
N ARG A 4 5.98 25.57 -6.59
CA ARG A 4 6.80 24.88 -5.61
C ARG A 4 6.02 24.50 -4.35
N ALA A 5 5.18 25.42 -3.85
CA ALA A 5 4.31 25.15 -2.71
C ALA A 5 3.25 24.09 -3.05
N GLY A 6 2.69 24.14 -4.28
CA GLY A 6 1.77 23.11 -4.77
C GLY A 6 2.41 21.71 -4.83
N PHE A 7 3.65 21.61 -5.32
CA PHE A 7 4.39 20.34 -5.31
C PHE A 7 4.52 19.74 -3.90
N TRP A 8 4.89 20.56 -2.93
CA TRP A 8 5.03 20.10 -1.55
C TRP A 8 3.68 19.77 -0.90
N LEU A 9 2.60 20.47 -1.27
CA LEU A 9 1.26 20.13 -0.80
C LEU A 9 0.82 18.75 -1.31
N PHE A 10 1.03 18.43 -2.60
CA PHE A 10 0.80 17.08 -3.12
C PHE A 10 1.66 16.03 -2.42
N THR A 11 2.93 16.35 -2.15
CA THR A 11 3.85 15.46 -1.41
C THR A 11 3.31 15.16 0.00
N VAL A 12 2.97 16.21 0.76
CA VAL A 12 2.46 16.09 2.13
C VAL A 12 1.10 15.37 2.14
N SER A 13 0.24 15.62 1.15
CA SER A 13 -1.03 14.90 0.99
C SER A 13 -0.81 13.40 0.75
N LEU A 14 0.15 13.02 -0.11
CA LEU A 14 0.49 11.60 -0.33
C LEU A 14 0.96 10.92 0.96
N PHE A 15 1.94 11.52 1.63
CA PHE A 15 2.47 10.97 2.87
C PHE A 15 1.42 10.90 3.97
N GLY A 16 0.57 11.92 4.08
CA GLY A 16 -0.54 11.96 5.02
C GLY A 16 -1.56 10.85 4.79
N LEU A 17 -2.05 10.70 3.55
CA LEU A 17 -3.00 9.64 3.19
C LEU A 17 -2.43 8.24 3.46
N MET A 18 -1.17 8.01 3.08
CA MET A 18 -0.51 6.73 3.33
C MET A 18 -0.22 6.51 4.82
N ALA A 19 0.14 7.57 5.57
CA ALA A 19 0.31 7.48 7.01
C ALA A 19 -1.02 7.16 7.72
N ALA A 20 -2.10 7.84 7.35
CA ALA A 20 -3.43 7.52 7.87
C ALA A 20 -3.89 6.08 7.51
N ALA A 21 -3.45 5.54 6.37
CA ALA A 21 -3.72 4.14 6.02
C ALA A 21 -2.95 3.16 6.92
N GLY A 22 -1.72 3.51 7.33
CA GLY A 22 -0.85 2.68 8.17
C GLY A 22 -1.15 2.77 9.67
N ALA A 23 -1.58 3.93 10.15
CA ALA A 23 -1.74 4.24 11.57
C ALA A 23 -2.73 3.32 12.35
N PRO A 24 -3.85 2.84 11.77
CA PRO A 24 -4.75 1.93 12.47
C PRO A 24 -4.17 0.54 12.75
N SER A 25 -3.17 0.10 11.99
CA SER A 25 -2.64 -1.27 12.12
C SER A 25 -2.12 -1.58 13.54
N PRO A 26 -1.31 -0.75 14.21
CA PRO A 26 -0.93 -0.95 15.60
C PRO A 26 -2.10 -0.90 16.58
N LEU A 27 -3.18 -0.16 16.24
CA LEU A 27 -4.35 0.02 17.12
C LEU A 27 -5.35 -1.14 17.06
N TYR A 28 -5.25 -2.03 16.06
CA TYR A 28 -6.20 -3.12 15.90
C TYR A 28 -6.27 -4.05 17.10
N GLY A 29 -5.12 -4.36 17.73
CA GLY A 29 -5.09 -5.16 18.96
C GLY A 29 -5.81 -4.50 20.13
N LEU A 30 -5.72 -3.17 20.27
CA LEU A 30 -6.48 -2.41 21.26
C LEU A 30 -7.99 -2.49 20.99
N TYR A 31 -8.43 -2.31 19.76
CA TYR A 31 -9.84 -2.43 19.40
C TYR A 31 -10.40 -3.83 19.64
N GLN A 32 -9.61 -4.89 19.37
CA GLN A 32 -10.00 -6.26 19.70
C GLN A 32 -10.19 -6.47 21.20
N GLN A 33 -9.32 -5.89 22.04
CA GLN A 33 -9.45 -5.95 23.49
C GLN A 33 -10.67 -5.18 24.00
N LEU A 34 -10.94 -4.00 23.43
CA LEU A 34 -12.08 -3.15 23.85
C LEU A 34 -13.44 -3.73 23.45
N TRP A 35 -13.55 -4.34 22.28
CA TRP A 35 -14.86 -4.74 21.71
C TRP A 35 -15.01 -6.24 21.47
N GLY A 36 -14.00 -7.05 21.78
CA GLY A 36 -14.08 -8.52 21.77
C GLY A 36 -14.34 -9.16 20.42
N PHE A 37 -14.01 -8.51 19.29
CA PHE A 37 -14.27 -9.05 17.97
C PHE A 37 -13.17 -9.99 17.46
N SER A 38 -13.56 -10.91 16.56
CA SER A 38 -12.68 -11.95 16.03
C SER A 38 -11.57 -11.43 15.09
N THR A 39 -10.53 -12.24 14.88
CA THR A 39 -9.49 -11.98 13.89
C THR A 39 -10.08 -11.88 12.46
N GLY A 40 -11.14 -12.64 12.15
CA GLY A 40 -11.86 -12.51 10.89
C GLY A 40 -12.47 -11.13 10.68
N MET A 41 -13.09 -10.56 11.72
CA MET A 41 -13.61 -9.19 11.67
C MET A 41 -12.48 -8.17 11.51
N LEU A 42 -11.34 -8.36 12.18
CA LEU A 42 -10.18 -7.49 12.04
C LEU A 42 -9.66 -7.46 10.60
N THR A 43 -9.47 -8.64 9.98
CA THR A 43 -9.01 -8.72 8.60
C THR A 43 -10.03 -8.17 7.61
N LEU A 44 -11.33 -8.29 7.89
CA LEU A 44 -12.39 -7.66 7.12
C LEU A 44 -12.32 -6.12 7.20
N VAL A 45 -12.16 -5.55 8.40
CA VAL A 45 -11.96 -4.11 8.60
C VAL A 45 -10.77 -3.60 7.77
N PHE A 46 -9.66 -4.34 7.77
CA PHE A 46 -8.51 -4.01 6.94
C PHE A 46 -8.82 -4.10 5.43
N ALA A 47 -9.46 -5.17 4.99
CA ALA A 47 -9.73 -5.42 3.58
C ALA A 47 -10.76 -4.45 2.98
N CYS A 48 -11.73 -3.95 3.78
CA CYS A 48 -12.69 -2.93 3.32
C CYS A 48 -11.99 -1.68 2.77
N TYR A 49 -10.90 -1.24 3.40
CA TYR A 49 -10.07 -0.16 2.88
C TYR A 49 -9.49 -0.49 1.50
N ALA A 50 -8.87 -1.68 1.36
CA ALA A 50 -8.23 -2.09 0.13
C ALA A 50 -9.23 -2.21 -1.04
N PHE A 51 -10.38 -2.80 -0.80
CA PHE A 51 -11.43 -2.96 -1.81
C PHE A 51 -12.09 -1.63 -2.17
N ALA A 52 -12.39 -0.78 -1.18
CA ALA A 52 -12.95 0.55 -1.41
C ALA A 52 -11.97 1.43 -2.20
N LEU A 53 -10.67 1.37 -1.88
CA LEU A 53 -9.62 2.07 -2.61
C LEU A 53 -9.55 1.59 -4.06
N LEU A 54 -9.58 0.26 -4.29
CA LEU A 54 -9.60 -0.29 -5.64
C LEU A 54 -10.80 0.20 -6.44
N VAL A 55 -12.00 0.13 -5.86
CA VAL A 55 -13.24 0.61 -6.52
C VAL A 55 -13.12 2.09 -6.87
N ALA A 56 -12.68 2.92 -5.91
CA ALA A 56 -12.51 4.35 -6.15
C ALA A 56 -11.46 4.66 -7.22
N LEU A 57 -10.34 3.94 -7.22
CA LEU A 57 -9.28 4.10 -8.20
C LEU A 57 -9.76 3.73 -9.61
N LEU A 58 -10.55 2.66 -9.74
CA LEU A 58 -11.11 2.23 -11.03
C LEU A 58 -12.15 3.21 -11.57
N ILE A 59 -12.94 3.84 -10.69
CA ILE A 59 -14.00 4.77 -11.09
C ILE A 59 -13.44 6.20 -11.24
N PHE A 60 -12.68 6.66 -10.26
CA PHE A 60 -12.26 8.06 -10.15
C PHE A 60 -10.80 8.32 -10.58
N GLY A 61 -10.00 7.27 -10.84
CA GLY A 61 -8.57 7.41 -11.12
C GLY A 61 -8.24 8.32 -12.31
N GLY A 62 -9.10 8.34 -13.33
CA GLY A 62 -8.98 9.23 -14.49
C GLY A 62 -9.74 10.55 -14.38
N LEU A 63 -10.61 10.72 -13.37
CA LEU A 63 -11.52 11.86 -13.25
C LEU A 63 -10.78 13.20 -13.19
N SER A 64 -9.63 13.23 -12.53
CA SER A 64 -8.82 14.44 -12.35
C SER A 64 -8.25 15.02 -13.67
N ASP A 65 -8.18 14.24 -14.74
CA ASP A 65 -7.81 14.72 -16.08
C ASP A 65 -8.91 15.58 -16.72
N HIS A 66 -10.15 15.39 -16.29
CA HIS A 66 -11.34 16.01 -16.84
C HIS A 66 -11.86 17.16 -15.97
N VAL A 67 -11.97 16.93 -14.66
CA VAL A 67 -12.54 17.90 -13.71
C VAL A 67 -11.46 18.84 -13.14
N GLY A 68 -10.23 18.39 -13.10
CA GLY A 68 -9.10 19.13 -12.52
C GLY A 68 -8.43 18.36 -11.37
N ARG A 69 -7.11 18.57 -11.21
CA ARG A 69 -6.34 17.98 -10.10
C ARG A 69 -6.78 18.54 -8.76
N ARG A 70 -6.96 19.88 -8.72
CA ARG A 70 -7.32 20.61 -7.50
C ARG A 70 -8.68 20.18 -6.93
N PRO A 71 -9.81 20.20 -7.65
CA PRO A 71 -11.11 19.85 -7.08
C PRO A 71 -11.17 18.39 -6.62
N VAL A 72 -10.52 17.47 -7.34
CA VAL A 72 -10.45 16.05 -6.94
C VAL A 72 -9.65 15.88 -5.64
N LEU A 73 -8.51 16.56 -5.50
CA LEU A 73 -7.73 16.51 -4.27
C LEU A 73 -8.48 17.11 -3.08
N VAL A 74 -9.11 18.29 -3.26
CA VAL A 74 -9.91 18.95 -2.21
C VAL A 74 -11.03 18.02 -1.73
N ALA A 75 -11.81 17.45 -2.66
CA ALA A 75 -12.88 16.52 -2.32
C ALA A 75 -12.36 15.27 -1.59
N ALA A 76 -11.27 14.67 -2.07
CA ALA A 76 -10.68 13.50 -1.45
C ALA A 76 -10.18 13.79 -0.03
N LEU A 77 -9.50 14.92 0.21
CA LEU A 77 -9.03 15.30 1.54
C LEU A 77 -10.19 15.62 2.50
N ALA A 78 -11.28 16.22 2.00
CA ALA A 78 -12.50 16.42 2.79
C ALA A 78 -13.16 15.09 3.17
N VAL A 79 -13.26 14.13 2.23
CA VAL A 79 -13.78 12.78 2.52
C VAL A 79 -12.86 12.02 3.47
N GLU A 80 -11.54 12.19 3.34
CA GLU A 80 -10.58 11.61 4.30
C GLU A 80 -10.77 12.18 5.72
N THR A 81 -11.03 13.50 5.83
CA THR A 81 -11.39 14.13 7.12
C THR A 81 -12.63 13.46 7.73
N ILE A 82 -13.66 13.21 6.91
CA ILE A 82 -14.87 12.50 7.37
C ILE A 82 -14.51 11.08 7.84
N ALA A 83 -13.64 10.36 7.13
CA ALA A 83 -13.18 9.04 7.56
C ALA A 83 -12.49 9.09 8.93
N MET A 84 -11.67 10.10 9.20
CA MET A 84 -11.01 10.27 10.51
C MET A 84 -12.03 10.58 11.61
N VAL A 85 -13.06 11.37 11.32
CA VAL A 85 -14.16 11.62 12.26
C VAL A 85 -14.95 10.34 12.55
N LEU A 86 -15.20 9.49 11.55
CA LEU A 86 -15.85 8.19 11.76
C LEU A 86 -15.03 7.28 12.68
N PHE A 87 -13.69 7.29 12.55
CA PHE A 87 -12.83 6.58 13.52
C PHE A 87 -12.91 7.17 14.93
N LEU A 88 -13.06 8.50 15.07
CA LEU A 88 -13.16 9.17 16.37
C LEU A 88 -14.44 8.81 17.14
N ILE A 89 -15.56 8.67 16.43
CA ILE A 89 -16.86 8.35 17.02
C ILE A 89 -17.15 6.85 17.04
N ALA A 90 -16.17 6.02 16.64
CA ALA A 90 -16.34 4.58 16.55
C ALA A 90 -16.57 3.97 17.94
N ASP A 91 -17.65 3.23 18.10
CA ASP A 91 -18.03 2.49 19.30
C ASP A 91 -18.11 0.97 19.07
N GLY A 92 -17.71 0.49 17.88
CA GLY A 92 -17.72 -0.91 17.51
C GLY A 92 -17.14 -1.19 16.11
N PRO A 93 -16.99 -2.49 15.75
CA PRO A 93 -16.33 -2.88 14.50
C PRO A 93 -17.07 -2.41 13.24
N GLY A 94 -18.39 -2.20 13.30
CA GLY A 94 -19.17 -1.63 12.18
C GLY A 94 -18.71 -0.23 11.80
N TRP A 95 -18.41 0.62 12.79
CA TRP A 95 -17.86 1.94 12.56
C TRP A 95 -16.47 1.91 11.93
N LEU A 96 -15.62 0.94 12.33
CA LEU A 96 -14.32 0.74 11.70
C LEU A 96 -14.44 0.35 10.23
N ILE A 97 -15.41 -0.51 9.89
CA ILE A 97 -15.70 -0.87 8.49
C ILE A 97 -16.13 0.37 7.70
N ALA A 98 -17.05 1.17 8.25
CA ALA A 98 -17.50 2.41 7.62
C ALA A 98 -16.35 3.40 7.42
N ALA A 99 -15.56 3.67 8.47
CA ALA A 99 -14.41 4.55 8.42
C ALA A 99 -13.37 4.09 7.38
N ARG A 100 -13.03 2.80 7.36
CA ARG A 100 -12.11 2.19 6.40
C ARG A 100 -12.62 2.27 4.97
N THR A 101 -13.92 2.06 4.77
CA THR A 101 -14.52 2.17 3.43
C THR A 101 -14.45 3.61 2.92
N VAL A 102 -14.83 4.60 3.72
CA VAL A 102 -14.75 6.02 3.36
C VAL A 102 -13.30 6.45 3.12
N GLN A 103 -12.37 6.00 3.98
CA GLN A 103 -10.94 6.24 3.83
C GLN A 103 -10.39 5.66 2.52
N GLY A 104 -10.75 4.42 2.19
CA GLY A 104 -10.35 3.79 0.93
C GLY A 104 -10.86 4.56 -0.29
N LEU A 105 -12.14 4.98 -0.27
CA LEU A 105 -12.71 5.78 -1.35
C LEU A 105 -11.96 7.11 -1.54
N ALA A 106 -11.63 7.81 -0.46
CA ALA A 106 -10.88 9.06 -0.49
C ALA A 106 -9.48 8.86 -1.08
N THR A 107 -8.74 7.89 -0.54
CA THR A 107 -7.38 7.57 -0.98
C THR A 107 -7.34 7.14 -2.45
N GLY A 108 -8.25 6.27 -2.88
CA GLY A 108 -8.34 5.80 -4.27
C GLY A 108 -8.62 6.93 -5.26
N ALA A 109 -9.55 7.83 -4.92
CA ALA A 109 -9.86 9.01 -5.74
C ALA A 109 -8.68 10.00 -5.84
N ALA A 110 -7.92 10.19 -4.73
CA ALA A 110 -6.77 11.09 -4.69
C ALA A 110 -5.56 10.58 -5.47
N THR A 111 -5.38 9.25 -5.57
CA THR A 111 -4.13 8.62 -6.05
C THR A 111 -3.72 9.13 -7.43
N GLY A 112 -4.64 9.17 -8.39
CA GLY A 112 -4.37 9.65 -9.75
C GLY A 112 -4.00 11.15 -9.80
N ALA A 113 -4.74 11.98 -9.07
CA ALA A 113 -4.52 13.41 -9.01
C ALA A 113 -3.16 13.74 -8.36
N ILE A 114 -2.80 13.04 -7.28
CA ILE A 114 -1.53 13.23 -6.58
C ILE A 114 -0.35 12.81 -7.46
N ALA A 115 -0.42 11.62 -8.08
CA ALA A 115 0.65 11.14 -8.95
C ALA A 115 0.93 12.09 -10.11
N ALA A 116 -0.13 12.59 -10.76
CA ALA A 116 -0.01 13.57 -11.83
C ALA A 116 0.53 14.92 -11.32
N GLY A 117 -0.03 15.45 -10.22
CA GLY A 117 0.39 16.72 -9.63
C GLY A 117 1.87 16.74 -9.24
N LEU A 118 2.40 15.63 -8.69
CA LEU A 118 3.82 15.47 -8.37
C LEU A 118 4.72 15.53 -9.62
N ILE A 119 4.28 14.97 -10.74
CA ILE A 119 5.04 15.01 -12.00
C ILE A 119 4.94 16.41 -12.64
N GLU A 120 3.74 16.99 -12.69
CA GLU A 120 3.45 18.26 -13.36
C GLU A 120 4.06 19.46 -12.64
N LEU A 121 4.12 19.44 -11.29
CA LEU A 121 4.62 20.54 -10.46
C LEU A 121 6.07 20.37 -9.98
N GLN A 122 6.76 19.27 -10.29
CA GLN A 122 8.12 19.05 -9.81
C GLN A 122 9.06 20.22 -10.15
N PRO A 123 10.04 20.55 -9.27
CA PRO A 123 10.86 21.76 -9.37
C PRO A 123 11.69 21.86 -10.66
N LYS A 124 12.18 20.70 -11.16
CA LYS A 124 12.91 20.62 -12.43
C LYS A 124 12.08 19.81 -13.41
N ARG A 125 11.78 20.39 -14.59
CA ARG A 125 11.13 19.65 -15.69
C ARG A 125 12.01 18.46 -16.10
N GLY A 126 11.41 17.28 -16.25
CA GLY A 126 12.16 16.04 -16.55
C GLY A 126 12.95 15.49 -15.35
N GLY A 127 12.82 16.08 -14.16
CA GLY A 127 13.46 15.58 -12.93
C GLY A 127 12.86 14.25 -12.45
N VAL A 128 13.62 13.55 -11.60
CA VAL A 128 13.23 12.23 -11.05
C VAL A 128 12.49 12.32 -9.73
N LEU A 129 12.40 13.52 -9.12
CA LEU A 129 11.86 13.69 -7.76
C LEU A 129 10.36 13.35 -7.70
N GLY A 130 9.57 13.87 -8.64
CA GLY A 130 8.13 13.59 -8.71
C GLY A 130 7.84 12.08 -8.83
N PRO A 131 8.40 11.38 -9.83
CA PRO A 131 8.25 9.93 -9.95
C PRO A 131 8.73 9.13 -8.74
N VAL A 132 9.84 9.54 -8.10
CA VAL A 132 10.35 8.88 -6.88
C VAL A 132 9.39 9.04 -5.72
N LEU A 133 8.89 10.26 -5.47
CA LEU A 133 7.92 10.49 -4.39
C LEU A 133 6.60 9.78 -4.67
N ALA A 134 6.12 9.76 -5.90
CA ALA A 134 4.89 9.05 -6.26
C ALA A 134 4.99 7.53 -6.02
N SER A 135 6.17 6.93 -6.21
CA SER A 135 6.38 5.49 -6.01
C SER A 135 6.78 5.14 -4.58
N ALA A 136 7.88 5.70 -4.08
CA ALA A 136 8.42 5.39 -2.75
C ALA A 136 7.63 6.04 -1.61
N GLY A 137 6.89 7.12 -1.89
CA GLY A 137 6.06 7.82 -0.90
C GLY A 137 4.94 6.96 -0.34
N THR A 138 4.40 6.03 -1.13
CA THR A 138 3.37 5.09 -0.65
C THR A 138 3.87 4.21 0.50
N PRO A 139 4.88 3.34 0.33
CA PRO A 139 5.34 2.51 1.44
C PRO A 139 6.02 3.31 2.55
N ALA A 140 6.68 4.44 2.24
CA ALA A 140 7.27 5.31 3.25
C ALA A 140 6.20 6.00 4.12
N GLY A 141 5.09 6.45 3.51
CA GLY A 141 3.95 7.00 4.25
C GLY A 141 3.31 5.97 5.16
N VAL A 142 3.07 4.75 4.68
CA VAL A 142 2.55 3.64 5.50
C VAL A 142 3.48 3.34 6.68
N ALA A 143 4.80 3.29 6.45
CA ALA A 143 5.80 3.11 7.50
C ALA A 143 5.72 4.21 8.57
N LEU A 144 5.63 5.47 8.13
CA LEU A 144 5.46 6.61 9.04
C LEU A 144 4.18 6.48 9.87
N GLY A 145 3.07 6.09 9.24
CA GLY A 145 1.80 5.91 9.92
C GLY A 145 1.83 4.80 10.96
N GLY A 146 2.41 3.66 10.61
CA GLY A 146 2.61 2.55 11.54
C GLY A 146 3.46 2.96 12.74
N LEU A 147 4.57 3.66 12.50
CA LEU A 147 5.44 4.16 13.56
C LEU A 147 4.73 5.16 14.47
N LEU A 148 4.05 6.17 13.89
CA LEU A 148 3.31 7.17 14.64
C LEU A 148 2.15 6.55 15.45
N GLY A 149 1.37 5.65 14.84
CA GLY A 149 0.29 4.94 15.53
C GLY A 149 0.81 4.11 16.70
N GLY A 150 1.92 3.38 16.52
CA GLY A 150 2.57 2.62 17.58
C GLY A 150 3.14 3.50 18.68
N LEU A 151 3.75 4.62 18.34
CA LEU A 151 4.32 5.59 19.30
C LEU A 151 3.22 6.23 20.15
N VAL A 152 2.13 6.68 19.52
CA VAL A 152 0.98 7.26 20.23
C VAL A 152 0.33 6.21 21.13
N LEU A 153 0.20 4.95 20.66
CA LEU A 153 -0.34 3.84 21.45
C LEU A 153 0.48 3.58 22.73
N GLN A 154 1.80 3.80 22.67
CA GLN A 154 2.70 3.56 23.80
C GLN A 154 2.75 4.73 24.79
N LEU A 155 2.71 5.98 24.29
CA LEU A 155 3.07 7.16 25.08
C LEU A 155 1.86 7.96 25.57
N LEU A 156 0.71 7.87 24.90
CA LEU A 156 -0.40 8.78 25.17
C LEU A 156 -1.65 8.02 25.64
N PRO A 157 -2.41 8.61 26.59
CA PRO A 157 -3.72 8.11 26.94
C PRO A 157 -4.69 8.29 25.77
N MET A 158 -5.70 7.43 25.68
CA MET A 158 -6.70 7.47 24.60
C MET A 158 -6.09 7.53 23.19
N PRO A 159 -5.16 6.59 22.84
CA PRO A 159 -4.35 6.67 21.63
C PRO A 159 -5.19 6.74 20.35
N GLN A 160 -6.33 6.04 20.31
CA GLN A 160 -7.25 6.11 19.17
C GLN A 160 -7.81 7.53 18.96
N THR A 161 -8.17 8.23 20.02
CA THR A 161 -8.68 9.60 19.94
C THR A 161 -7.59 10.55 19.44
N VAL A 162 -6.39 10.44 20.01
CA VAL A 162 -5.26 11.31 19.64
C VAL A 162 -4.87 11.11 18.18
N VAL A 163 -4.72 9.86 17.71
CA VAL A 163 -4.32 9.56 16.33
C VAL A 163 -5.34 10.13 15.34
N PHE A 164 -6.62 9.80 15.52
CA PHE A 164 -7.62 10.19 14.52
C PHE A 164 -8.03 11.65 14.60
N ALA A 165 -7.98 12.30 15.79
CA ALA A 165 -8.17 13.74 15.91
C ALA A 165 -7.03 14.50 15.20
N ALA A 166 -5.77 14.09 15.41
CA ALA A 166 -4.64 14.69 14.74
C ALA A 166 -4.74 14.58 13.21
N PHE A 167 -5.08 13.40 12.69
CA PHE A 167 -5.29 13.22 11.25
C PHE A 167 -6.52 13.98 10.73
N ALA A 168 -7.62 14.06 11.47
CA ALA A 168 -8.80 14.84 11.07
C ALA A 168 -8.45 16.33 10.90
N ILE A 169 -7.77 16.91 11.88
CA ILE A 169 -7.30 18.30 11.80
C ILE A 169 -6.32 18.48 10.63
N PHE A 170 -5.36 17.55 10.49
CA PHE A 170 -4.37 17.58 9.42
C PHE A 170 -5.02 17.59 8.03
N PHE A 171 -5.96 16.69 7.77
CA PHE A 171 -6.64 16.63 6.47
C PHE A 171 -7.59 17.79 6.24
N ALA A 172 -8.27 18.29 7.26
CA ALA A 172 -9.08 19.50 7.16
C ALA A 172 -8.24 20.71 6.75
N VAL A 173 -7.07 20.89 7.37
CA VAL A 173 -6.11 21.93 7.01
C VAL A 173 -5.61 21.75 5.57
N LEU A 174 -5.23 20.54 5.19
CA LEU A 174 -4.78 20.25 3.82
C LEU A 174 -5.89 20.48 2.78
N ALA A 175 -7.14 20.12 3.09
CA ALA A 175 -8.27 20.37 2.21
C ALA A 175 -8.49 21.87 1.97
N ILE A 176 -8.40 22.67 3.04
CA ILE A 176 -8.47 24.14 2.96
C ILE A 176 -7.31 24.70 2.13
N LEU A 177 -6.07 24.27 2.40
CA LEU A 177 -4.89 24.73 1.65
C LEU A 177 -4.95 24.31 0.17
N ALA A 178 -5.53 23.16 -0.12
CA ALA A 178 -5.66 22.66 -1.50
C ALA A 178 -6.59 23.54 -2.37
N ILE A 179 -7.47 24.34 -1.79
CA ILE A 179 -8.33 25.29 -2.53
C ILE A 179 -7.49 26.30 -3.32
N TRP A 180 -6.30 26.66 -2.82
CA TRP A 180 -5.39 27.62 -3.48
C TRP A 180 -4.35 26.97 -4.38
N LEU A 181 -4.45 25.64 -4.63
CA LEU A 181 -3.56 24.97 -5.58
C LEU A 181 -3.73 25.53 -7.00
N PRO A 182 -2.64 25.69 -7.76
CA PRO A 182 -2.75 25.94 -9.18
C PRO A 182 -3.33 24.72 -9.88
N GLU A 183 -4.32 24.93 -10.76
CA GLU A 183 -4.83 23.86 -11.60
C GLU A 183 -3.81 23.52 -12.69
N THR A 184 -3.50 22.25 -12.84
CA THR A 184 -2.49 21.76 -13.81
C THR A 184 -3.10 20.85 -14.87
N SER A 185 -4.34 20.42 -14.67
CA SER A 185 -5.03 19.54 -15.62
C SER A 185 -5.47 20.31 -16.86
N PRO A 186 -5.38 19.72 -18.06
CA PRO A 186 -5.94 20.27 -19.26
C PRO A 186 -7.47 20.29 -19.31
N GLN A 187 -8.15 19.69 -18.31
CA GLN A 187 -9.62 19.62 -18.16
C GLN A 187 -10.33 19.18 -19.46
N ARG A 188 -9.97 18.01 -19.95
CA ARG A 188 -10.53 17.46 -21.20
C ARG A 188 -12.02 17.18 -21.07
N PRO A 189 -12.82 17.34 -22.14
CA PRO A 189 -14.23 16.94 -22.12
C PRO A 189 -14.38 15.42 -21.90
N GLY A 190 -15.53 14.99 -21.35
CA GLY A 190 -15.81 13.56 -21.18
C GLY A 190 -15.72 13.02 -19.75
N ALA A 191 -15.84 13.87 -18.72
CA ALA A 191 -15.78 13.47 -17.31
C ALA A 191 -16.71 12.28 -16.96
N ARG A 192 -17.95 12.26 -17.47
CA ARG A 192 -18.88 11.15 -17.23
C ARG A 192 -18.40 9.83 -17.84
N ALA A 193 -17.82 9.89 -19.04
CA ALA A 193 -17.29 8.70 -19.72
C ALA A 193 -16.03 8.16 -19.03
N SER A 194 -15.26 9.00 -18.33
CA SER A 194 -14.09 8.59 -17.56
C SER A 194 -14.42 7.79 -16.30
N LEU A 195 -15.67 7.85 -15.81
CA LEU A 195 -16.13 7.09 -14.65
C LEU A 195 -16.40 5.61 -14.98
N ALA A 196 -16.50 5.25 -16.26
CA ALA A 196 -16.65 3.85 -16.65
C ALA A 196 -15.31 3.11 -16.47
N PRO A 197 -15.21 2.12 -15.56
CA PRO A 197 -14.00 1.36 -15.36
C PRO A 197 -13.55 0.64 -16.63
N ARG A 198 -12.32 0.82 -17.02
CA ARG A 198 -11.73 0.09 -18.15
C ARG A 198 -10.53 -0.71 -17.64
N VAL A 199 -10.71 -2.02 -17.59
CA VAL A 199 -9.68 -2.96 -17.15
C VAL A 199 -9.36 -3.90 -18.29
N GLY A 200 -8.10 -3.99 -18.67
CA GLY A 200 -7.71 -4.85 -19.78
C GLY A 200 -6.20 -5.00 -19.92
N VAL A 201 -5.81 -6.12 -20.53
CA VAL A 201 -4.41 -6.41 -20.81
C VAL A 201 -4.24 -6.52 -22.33
N PRO A 202 -3.65 -5.51 -22.99
CA PRO A 202 -3.37 -5.57 -24.43
C PRO A 202 -2.53 -6.79 -24.79
N ALA A 203 -2.75 -7.36 -25.97
CA ALA A 203 -2.10 -8.61 -26.39
C ALA A 203 -0.57 -8.55 -26.30
N GLN A 204 0.03 -7.41 -26.73
CA GLN A 204 1.48 -7.17 -26.66
C GLN A 204 2.01 -7.08 -25.21
N ALA A 205 1.17 -6.74 -24.22
CA ALA A 205 1.56 -6.61 -22.83
C ALA A 205 1.40 -7.91 -22.02
N ARG A 206 0.71 -8.93 -22.54
CA ARG A 206 0.31 -10.14 -21.76
C ARG A 206 1.47 -10.83 -21.07
N GLY A 207 2.59 -11.02 -21.78
CA GLY A 207 3.77 -11.70 -21.22
C GLY A 207 4.47 -10.88 -20.13
N VAL A 208 4.54 -9.55 -20.27
CA VAL A 208 5.08 -8.66 -19.25
C VAL A 208 4.14 -8.57 -18.08
N PHE A 209 2.84 -8.43 -18.35
CA PHE A 209 1.79 -8.36 -17.33
C PHE A 209 1.76 -9.62 -16.46
N ALA A 210 1.79 -10.81 -17.04
CA ALA A 210 1.76 -12.05 -16.27
C ALA A 210 2.89 -12.15 -15.23
N ARG A 211 4.12 -11.75 -15.62
CA ARG A 211 5.26 -11.72 -14.69
C ARG A 211 5.13 -10.62 -13.64
N ALA A 212 4.75 -9.42 -14.06
CA ALA A 212 4.56 -8.30 -13.16
C ALA A 212 3.41 -8.56 -12.16
N ALA A 213 2.30 -9.13 -12.60
CA ALA A 213 1.18 -9.50 -11.76
C ALA A 213 1.58 -10.60 -10.75
N ALA A 214 2.29 -11.65 -11.17
CA ALA A 214 2.77 -12.68 -10.27
C ALA A 214 3.68 -12.11 -9.17
N ALA A 215 4.62 -11.22 -9.54
CA ALA A 215 5.48 -10.53 -8.57
C ALA A 215 4.67 -9.65 -7.61
N THR A 216 3.71 -8.88 -8.15
CA THR A 216 2.86 -8.00 -7.38
C THR A 216 1.95 -8.77 -6.42
N ILE A 217 1.36 -9.88 -6.86
CA ILE A 217 0.50 -10.71 -6.01
C ILE A 217 1.30 -11.24 -4.81
N ALA A 218 2.51 -11.78 -5.02
CA ALA A 218 3.35 -12.26 -3.94
C ALA A 218 3.71 -11.14 -2.93
N THR A 219 4.10 -9.98 -3.44
CA THR A 219 4.53 -8.84 -2.60
C THR A 219 3.37 -8.23 -1.81
N TRP A 220 2.22 -8.02 -2.44
CA TRP A 220 1.07 -7.39 -1.79
C TRP A 220 0.33 -8.33 -0.85
N ALA A 221 0.35 -9.65 -1.10
CA ALA A 221 -0.14 -10.63 -0.14
C ALA A 221 0.65 -10.54 1.18
N LEU A 222 1.99 -10.44 1.11
CA LEU A 222 2.80 -10.25 2.31
C LEU A 222 2.44 -8.96 3.06
N VAL A 223 2.27 -7.84 2.34
CA VAL A 223 1.83 -6.56 2.96
C VAL A 223 0.49 -6.73 3.65
N GLY A 224 -0.46 -7.44 3.01
CA GLY A 224 -1.78 -7.72 3.59
C GLY A 224 -1.69 -8.45 4.93
N LEU A 225 -0.83 -9.45 5.05
CA LEU A 225 -0.58 -10.16 6.31
C LEU A 225 -0.03 -9.22 7.39
N TYR A 226 1.03 -8.48 7.04
CA TYR A 226 1.69 -7.58 8.01
C TYR A 226 0.79 -6.42 8.46
N MET A 227 0.02 -5.84 7.56
CA MET A 227 -0.86 -4.71 7.87
C MET A 227 -2.12 -5.13 8.64
N SER A 228 -2.61 -6.36 8.44
CA SER A 228 -3.82 -6.85 9.10
C SER A 228 -3.54 -7.44 10.48
N ILE A 229 -2.70 -8.47 10.56
CA ILE A 229 -2.44 -9.23 11.79
C ILE A 229 -0.98 -9.22 12.25
N GLY A 230 -0.06 -8.66 11.48
CA GLY A 230 1.37 -8.63 11.82
C GLY A 230 1.68 -8.12 13.23
N PRO A 231 1.16 -6.96 13.67
CA PRO A 231 1.33 -6.48 15.03
C PRO A 231 0.84 -7.46 16.09
N SER A 232 -0.34 -8.09 15.89
CA SER A 232 -0.89 -9.09 16.81
C SER A 232 -0.01 -10.34 16.88
N LEU A 233 0.58 -10.78 15.75
CA LEU A 233 1.52 -11.91 15.74
C LEU A 233 2.78 -11.60 16.56
N ALA A 234 3.34 -10.41 16.42
CA ALA A 234 4.53 -10.01 17.17
C ALA A 234 4.26 -9.95 18.70
N ILE A 235 3.10 -9.46 19.09
CA ILE A 235 2.69 -9.47 20.50
C ILE A 235 2.53 -10.92 21.00
N HIS A 236 1.83 -11.76 20.24
CA HIS A 236 1.47 -13.12 20.67
C HIS A 236 2.69 -14.05 20.76
N TYR A 237 3.55 -14.09 19.73
CA TYR A 237 4.68 -15.03 19.65
C TYR A 237 5.99 -14.51 20.24
N LEU A 238 6.23 -13.20 20.16
CA LEU A 238 7.49 -12.61 20.62
C LEU A 238 7.37 -11.98 22.02
N GLY A 239 6.17 -11.98 22.61
CA GLY A 239 5.91 -11.35 23.91
C GLY A 239 6.18 -9.85 23.94
N LEU A 240 6.14 -9.18 22.78
CA LEU A 240 6.42 -7.75 22.72
C LEU A 240 5.24 -6.95 23.28
N PRO A 241 5.52 -5.85 24.03
CA PRO A 241 4.45 -4.99 24.51
C PRO A 241 3.73 -4.33 23.32
N PRO A 242 2.39 -4.14 23.42
CA PRO A 242 1.67 -3.33 22.46
C PRO A 242 2.23 -1.88 22.44
N GLY A 243 2.09 -1.20 21.32
CA GLY A 243 2.60 0.15 21.17
C GLY A 243 3.69 0.24 20.09
N LEU A 244 4.86 0.79 20.43
CA LEU A 244 5.94 1.02 19.47
C LEU A 244 6.35 -0.27 18.72
N ALA A 245 6.43 -1.41 19.43
CA ALA A 245 6.75 -2.69 18.82
C ALA A 245 5.77 -3.04 17.69
N SER A 246 4.47 -2.82 17.88
CA SER A 246 3.43 -3.02 16.86
C SER A 246 3.63 -2.10 15.64
N GLY A 247 4.01 -0.85 15.88
CA GLY A 247 4.32 0.10 14.82
C GLY A 247 5.59 -0.27 14.04
N VAL A 248 6.62 -0.74 14.73
CA VAL A 248 7.89 -1.16 14.12
C VAL A 248 7.71 -2.37 13.20
N VAL A 249 6.78 -3.28 13.47
CA VAL A 249 6.46 -4.40 12.56
C VAL A 249 6.05 -3.89 11.16
N VAL A 250 5.12 -2.94 11.11
CA VAL A 250 4.67 -2.32 9.85
C VAL A 250 5.81 -1.52 9.20
N THR A 251 6.52 -0.73 10.01
CA THR A 251 7.60 0.14 9.56
C THR A 251 8.79 -0.65 9.02
N ALA A 252 9.15 -1.77 9.64
CA ALA A 252 10.25 -2.61 9.19
C ALA A 252 10.01 -3.16 7.78
N LEU A 253 8.79 -3.62 7.49
CA LEU A 253 8.43 -4.14 6.18
C LEU A 253 8.34 -3.01 5.14
N THR A 254 7.51 -2.00 5.40
CA THR A 254 7.19 -0.98 4.40
C THR A 254 8.28 0.09 4.26
N GLY A 255 8.98 0.42 5.35
CA GLY A 255 10.11 1.34 5.34
C GLY A 255 11.31 0.76 4.58
N SER A 256 11.68 -0.51 4.83
CA SER A 256 12.73 -1.19 4.07
C SER A 256 12.38 -1.31 2.59
N ALA A 257 11.10 -1.53 2.25
CA ALA A 257 10.62 -1.52 0.87
C ALA A 257 10.82 -0.16 0.19
N ALA A 258 10.48 0.94 0.88
CA ALA A 258 10.68 2.29 0.35
C ALA A 258 12.17 2.59 0.10
N ILE A 259 13.02 2.22 1.06
CA ILE A 259 14.48 2.44 0.97
C ILE A 259 15.07 1.59 -0.15
N ALA A 260 14.88 0.27 -0.14
CA ALA A 260 15.48 -0.64 -1.11
C ALA A 260 14.99 -0.34 -2.55
N GLY A 261 13.68 -0.10 -2.74
CA GLY A 261 13.10 0.25 -4.02
C GLY A 261 13.62 1.57 -4.59
N THR A 262 13.94 2.54 -3.72
CA THR A 262 14.52 3.82 -4.11
C THR A 262 16.01 3.70 -4.45
N LEU A 263 16.79 2.99 -3.64
CA LEU A 263 18.22 2.80 -3.85
C LEU A 263 18.50 2.01 -5.13
N LEU A 264 17.70 0.98 -5.41
CA LEU A 264 17.87 0.10 -6.56
C LEU A 264 17.10 0.55 -7.82
N ARG A 265 16.57 1.78 -7.82
CA ARG A 265 15.83 2.34 -8.97
C ARG A 265 16.64 2.43 -10.27
N GLY A 266 17.98 2.52 -10.17
CA GLY A 266 18.88 2.60 -11.33
C GLY A 266 19.08 1.27 -12.05
N TYR A 267 18.75 0.16 -11.42
CA TYR A 267 18.83 -1.15 -12.06
C TYR A 267 17.65 -1.39 -13.00
N SER A 268 17.89 -2.13 -14.09
CA SER A 268 16.81 -2.51 -14.98
C SER A 268 15.77 -3.35 -14.25
N ALA A 269 14.49 -3.12 -14.54
CA ALA A 269 13.37 -3.83 -13.92
C ALA A 269 13.52 -5.36 -14.01
N GLU A 270 13.97 -5.84 -15.18
CA GLU A 270 14.15 -7.26 -15.45
C GLU A 270 15.25 -7.91 -14.62
N ARG A 271 16.34 -7.17 -14.33
CA ARG A 271 17.45 -7.66 -13.50
C ARG A 271 17.16 -7.56 -12.00
N ALA A 272 16.34 -6.58 -11.59
CA ALA A 272 16.03 -6.34 -10.19
C ALA A 272 14.94 -7.27 -9.62
N MET A 273 13.93 -7.63 -10.43
CA MET A 273 12.80 -8.45 -9.96
C MET A 273 13.20 -9.83 -9.38
N PRO A 274 14.00 -10.67 -10.06
CA PRO A 274 14.31 -12.00 -9.53
C PRO A 274 15.00 -12.00 -8.16
N PRO A 275 16.08 -11.23 -7.93
CA PRO A 275 16.70 -11.18 -6.60
C PRO A 275 15.78 -10.55 -5.54
N GLY A 276 14.92 -9.58 -5.93
CA GLY A 276 13.90 -9.02 -5.04
C GLY A 276 12.90 -10.08 -4.57
N LEU A 277 12.40 -10.92 -5.49
CA LEU A 277 11.48 -12.01 -5.17
C LEU A 277 12.14 -13.13 -4.34
N LEU A 278 13.42 -13.40 -4.58
CA LEU A 278 14.18 -14.32 -3.74
C LEU A 278 14.36 -13.78 -2.32
N ALA A 279 14.71 -12.50 -2.17
CA ALA A 279 14.82 -11.83 -0.87
C ALA A 279 13.47 -11.83 -0.13
N LEU A 280 12.36 -11.58 -0.84
CA LEU A 280 11.01 -11.69 -0.28
C LEU A 280 10.76 -13.11 0.27
N ALA A 281 11.03 -14.15 -0.53
CA ALA A 281 10.78 -15.54 -0.14
C ALA A 281 11.65 -15.96 1.04
N VAL A 282 12.96 -15.68 0.99
CA VAL A 282 13.91 -16.00 2.08
C VAL A 282 13.53 -15.22 3.34
N GLY A 283 13.29 -13.91 3.22
CA GLY A 283 12.92 -13.09 4.35
C GLY A 283 11.60 -13.53 4.99
N THR A 284 10.58 -13.88 4.19
CA THR A 284 9.31 -14.41 4.70
C THR A 284 9.50 -15.75 5.43
N THR A 285 10.29 -16.68 4.86
CA THR A 285 10.58 -17.96 5.50
C THR A 285 11.28 -17.77 6.85
N LEU A 286 12.31 -16.92 6.88
CA LEU A 286 13.04 -16.63 8.11
C LEU A 286 12.18 -15.87 9.13
N ALA A 287 11.30 -14.95 8.70
CA ALA A 287 10.40 -14.24 9.59
C ALA A 287 9.43 -15.20 10.29
N VAL A 288 8.83 -16.15 9.56
CA VAL A 288 7.97 -17.18 10.15
C VAL A 288 8.78 -18.08 11.09
N LEU A 289 9.98 -18.51 10.70
CA LEU A 289 10.84 -19.33 11.54
C LEU A 289 11.18 -18.62 12.86
N PHE A 290 11.69 -17.40 12.82
CA PHE A 290 12.06 -16.63 14.00
C PHE A 290 10.86 -16.24 14.86
N LEU A 291 9.69 -16.07 14.25
CA LEU A 291 8.44 -15.85 14.98
C LEU A 291 8.15 -17.02 15.92
N PHE A 292 8.20 -18.26 15.40
CA PHE A 292 7.96 -19.48 16.22
C PHE A 292 9.13 -19.81 17.16
N MET A 293 10.34 -19.36 16.86
CA MET A 293 11.48 -19.46 17.80
C MET A 293 11.44 -18.43 18.93
N GLY A 294 10.48 -17.50 18.93
CA GLY A 294 10.40 -16.40 19.90
C GLY A 294 11.52 -15.37 19.78
N SER A 295 12.22 -15.31 18.64
CA SER A 295 13.35 -14.42 18.42
C SER A 295 12.91 -13.10 17.79
N ALA A 296 12.71 -12.06 18.59
CA ALA A 296 12.31 -10.72 18.10
C ALA A 296 13.37 -10.13 17.16
N VAL A 297 14.66 -10.23 17.49
CA VAL A 297 15.75 -9.70 16.66
C VAL A 297 15.78 -10.41 15.30
N GLY A 298 15.70 -11.74 15.28
CA GLY A 298 15.66 -12.53 14.05
C GLY A 298 14.44 -12.17 13.19
N PHE A 299 13.28 -12.04 13.82
CA PHE A 299 12.03 -11.65 13.15
C PHE A 299 12.14 -10.28 12.45
N PHE A 300 12.66 -9.25 13.12
CA PHE A 300 12.79 -7.92 12.53
C PHE A 300 13.86 -7.88 11.42
N ILE A 301 14.99 -8.55 11.57
CA ILE A 301 16.00 -8.67 10.50
C ILE A 301 15.38 -9.36 9.27
N ALA A 302 14.71 -10.48 9.46
CA ALA A 302 14.03 -11.21 8.39
C ALA A 302 12.92 -10.36 7.73
N THR A 303 12.17 -9.60 8.50
CA THR A 303 11.15 -8.65 8.00
C THR A 303 11.77 -7.55 7.14
N VAL A 304 12.93 -6.99 7.52
CA VAL A 304 13.67 -6.02 6.70
C VAL A 304 14.14 -6.64 5.39
N VAL A 305 14.61 -7.88 5.40
CA VAL A 305 14.97 -8.61 4.18
C VAL A 305 13.75 -8.83 3.27
N ALA A 306 12.63 -9.29 3.84
CA ALA A 306 11.39 -9.48 3.09
C ALA A 306 10.84 -8.17 2.51
N GLY A 307 10.86 -7.09 3.30
CA GLY A 307 10.44 -5.76 2.87
C GLY A 307 11.34 -5.16 1.80
N SER A 308 12.66 -5.34 1.90
CA SER A 308 13.59 -4.96 0.84
C SER A 308 13.27 -5.69 -0.46
N GLY A 309 13.02 -7.01 -0.37
CA GLY A 309 12.56 -7.83 -1.48
C GLY A 309 11.25 -7.35 -2.09
N PHE A 310 10.28 -6.99 -1.24
CA PHE A 310 9.02 -6.38 -1.67
C PHE A 310 9.27 -5.11 -2.49
N GLY A 311 10.03 -4.14 -1.98
CA GLY A 311 10.27 -2.88 -2.66
C GLY A 311 10.93 -3.07 -4.03
N VAL A 312 11.98 -3.88 -4.10
CA VAL A 312 12.70 -4.14 -5.34
C VAL A 312 11.83 -4.86 -6.37
N ALA A 313 11.10 -5.89 -5.96
CA ALA A 313 10.26 -6.68 -6.86
C ALA A 313 9.04 -5.88 -7.36
N PHE A 314 8.33 -5.20 -6.47
CA PHE A 314 7.15 -4.41 -6.83
C PHE A 314 7.49 -3.23 -7.75
N PHE A 315 8.53 -2.43 -7.41
CA PHE A 315 8.92 -1.32 -8.28
C PHE A 315 9.52 -1.81 -9.60
N GLY A 316 10.18 -2.97 -9.61
CA GLY A 316 10.58 -3.65 -10.84
C GLY A 316 9.38 -4.03 -11.71
N ALA A 317 8.37 -4.68 -11.12
CA ALA A 317 7.13 -5.05 -11.79
C ALA A 317 6.40 -3.83 -12.38
N PHE A 318 6.23 -2.78 -11.59
CA PHE A 318 5.57 -1.55 -12.02
C PHE A 318 6.32 -0.88 -13.18
N ARG A 319 7.65 -0.75 -13.10
CA ARG A 319 8.48 -0.16 -14.16
C ARG A 319 8.47 -1.00 -15.45
N SER A 320 8.44 -2.33 -15.34
CA SER A 320 8.36 -3.21 -16.51
C SER A 320 7.08 -3.01 -17.30
N LEU A 321 5.95 -2.78 -16.60
CA LEU A 321 4.66 -2.46 -17.23
C LEU A 321 4.62 -1.04 -17.79
N ALA A 322 5.20 -0.07 -17.07
CA ALA A 322 5.27 1.31 -17.51
C ALA A 322 6.09 1.48 -18.81
N ALA A 323 7.04 0.57 -19.08
CA ALA A 323 7.86 0.53 -20.29
C ALA A 323 7.14 -0.08 -21.51
N VAL A 324 5.97 -0.69 -21.35
CA VAL A 324 5.20 -1.25 -22.49
C VAL A 324 4.58 -0.10 -23.29
N GLU A 325 4.90 -0.03 -24.57
CA GLU A 325 4.27 0.92 -25.48
C GLU A 325 2.86 0.43 -25.84
N THR A 326 1.84 1.22 -25.46
CA THR A 326 0.44 0.92 -25.72
C THR A 326 -0.43 2.16 -25.58
N ASP A 327 -1.43 2.30 -26.45
CA ASP A 327 -2.46 3.32 -26.37
C ASP A 327 -3.47 3.04 -25.23
N ARG A 328 -3.49 1.79 -24.74
CA ARG A 328 -4.38 1.34 -23.66
C ARG A 328 -3.69 1.31 -22.29
N ARG A 329 -2.77 2.27 -22.04
CA ARG A 329 -1.96 2.32 -20.80
C ARG A 329 -2.82 2.40 -19.53
N ALA A 330 -3.90 3.15 -19.56
CA ALA A 330 -4.83 3.27 -18.43
C ALA A 330 -5.47 1.92 -18.06
N GLU A 331 -5.89 1.14 -19.05
CA GLU A 331 -6.47 -0.19 -18.83
C GLU A 331 -5.44 -1.19 -18.26
N LEU A 332 -4.20 -1.13 -18.76
CA LEU A 332 -3.10 -1.97 -18.26
C LEU A 332 -2.75 -1.63 -16.81
N SER A 333 -2.69 -0.34 -16.47
CA SER A 333 -2.45 0.11 -15.09
C SER A 333 -3.61 -0.30 -14.17
N ALA A 334 -4.85 -0.17 -14.63
CA ALA A 334 -6.04 -0.61 -13.88
C ALA A 334 -5.98 -2.12 -13.58
N ALA A 335 -5.63 -2.96 -14.57
CA ALA A 335 -5.46 -4.40 -14.38
C ALA A 335 -4.37 -4.72 -13.33
N PHE A 336 -3.27 -3.97 -13.34
CA PHE A 336 -2.19 -4.11 -12.36
C PHE A 336 -2.66 -3.76 -10.94
N TYR A 337 -3.40 -2.67 -10.78
CA TYR A 337 -3.97 -2.28 -9.48
C TYR A 337 -5.03 -3.28 -8.99
N VAL A 338 -5.84 -3.85 -9.89
CA VAL A 338 -6.77 -4.94 -9.54
C VAL A 338 -6.01 -6.11 -8.94
N ALA A 339 -4.94 -6.58 -9.60
CA ALA A 339 -4.11 -7.66 -9.08
C ALA A 339 -3.48 -7.30 -7.72
N SER A 340 -2.99 -6.06 -7.57
CA SER A 340 -2.36 -5.57 -6.33
C SER A 340 -3.34 -5.57 -5.15
N TYR A 341 -4.46 -4.87 -5.27
CA TYR A 341 -5.39 -4.69 -4.15
C TYR A 341 -6.21 -5.95 -3.83
N LEU A 342 -6.50 -6.80 -4.81
CA LEU A 342 -7.06 -8.12 -4.55
C LEU A 342 -6.07 -8.99 -3.76
N ALA A 343 -4.79 -8.96 -4.13
CA ALA A 343 -3.75 -9.68 -3.41
C ALA A 343 -3.51 -9.12 -1.99
N LEU A 344 -3.72 -7.83 -1.78
CA LEU A 344 -3.65 -7.20 -0.46
C LEU A 344 -4.78 -7.67 0.46
N GLY A 345 -6.01 -7.65 -0.03
CA GLY A 345 -7.21 -7.84 0.79
C GLY A 345 -7.69 -9.30 0.86
N ALA A 346 -7.82 -9.98 -0.29
CA ALA A 346 -8.47 -11.29 -0.32
C ALA A 346 -7.74 -12.38 0.49
N PRO A 347 -6.40 -12.57 0.39
CA PRO A 347 -5.71 -13.55 1.22
C PRO A 347 -5.78 -13.23 2.72
N ALA A 348 -5.76 -11.94 3.09
CA ALA A 348 -5.89 -11.51 4.49
C ALA A 348 -7.27 -11.89 5.07
N VAL A 349 -8.36 -11.67 4.31
CA VAL A 349 -9.72 -12.08 4.71
C VAL A 349 -9.81 -13.60 4.84
N VAL A 350 -9.29 -14.34 3.87
CA VAL A 350 -9.28 -15.82 3.92
C VAL A 350 -8.53 -16.29 5.17
N ALA A 351 -7.35 -15.72 5.45
CA ALA A 351 -6.59 -16.03 6.65
C ALA A 351 -7.40 -15.77 7.92
N GLY A 352 -8.06 -14.60 8.02
CA GLY A 352 -8.89 -14.26 9.18
C GLY A 352 -10.06 -15.20 9.40
N ILE A 353 -10.71 -15.66 8.32
CA ILE A 353 -11.81 -16.66 8.39
C ILE A 353 -11.28 -18.02 8.80
N LEU A 354 -10.07 -18.39 8.41
CA LEU A 354 -9.49 -19.70 8.72
C LEU A 354 -8.92 -19.81 10.13
N VAL A 355 -8.55 -18.69 10.77
CA VAL A 355 -7.97 -18.70 12.14
C VAL A 355 -8.85 -19.44 13.17
N PRO A 356 -10.17 -19.23 13.27
CA PRO A 356 -11.01 -19.97 14.19
C PRO A 356 -11.11 -21.47 13.93
N VAL A 357 -10.89 -21.90 12.68
CA VAL A 357 -11.05 -23.30 12.25
C VAL A 357 -9.73 -24.07 12.35
N LEU A 358 -8.65 -23.48 11.87
CA LEU A 358 -7.34 -24.15 11.75
C LEU A 358 -6.36 -23.80 12.86
N GLY A 359 -6.65 -22.73 13.62
CA GLY A 359 -5.72 -22.13 14.57
C GLY A 359 -4.74 -21.15 13.90
N LEU A 360 -4.24 -20.21 14.71
CA LEU A 360 -3.37 -19.12 14.24
C LEU A 360 -2.07 -19.65 13.64
N ASP A 361 -1.44 -20.65 14.26
CA ASP A 361 -0.16 -21.24 13.83
C ASP A 361 -0.23 -21.77 12.41
N ARG A 362 -1.24 -22.62 12.12
CA ARG A 362 -1.40 -23.22 10.79
C ARG A 362 -1.70 -22.19 9.72
N VAL A 363 -2.48 -21.16 10.07
CA VAL A 363 -2.81 -20.08 9.14
C VAL A 363 -1.58 -19.24 8.82
N VAL A 364 -0.76 -18.90 9.81
CA VAL A 364 0.49 -18.15 9.61
C VAL A 364 1.48 -18.92 8.76
N VAL A 365 1.69 -20.22 9.06
CA VAL A 365 2.56 -21.07 8.26
C VAL A 365 2.03 -21.22 6.83
N GLY A 366 0.74 -21.54 6.67
CA GLY A 366 0.11 -21.70 5.35
C GLY A 366 0.18 -20.44 4.51
N TYR A 367 -0.05 -19.28 5.13
CA TYR A 367 0.08 -17.99 4.45
C TYR A 367 1.53 -17.69 4.05
N GLY A 368 2.49 -17.93 4.96
CA GLY A 368 3.91 -17.78 4.67
C GLY A 368 4.36 -18.67 3.50
N VAL A 369 3.95 -19.95 3.52
CA VAL A 369 4.23 -20.90 2.42
C VAL A 369 3.61 -20.40 1.10
N LEU A 370 2.39 -19.92 1.11
CA LEU A 370 1.73 -19.36 -0.08
C LEU A 370 2.55 -18.20 -0.66
N VAL A 371 2.94 -17.23 0.15
CA VAL A 371 3.76 -16.08 -0.29
C VAL A 371 5.11 -16.52 -0.85
N VAL A 372 5.78 -17.47 -0.17
CA VAL A 372 7.08 -18.02 -0.60
C VAL A 372 6.95 -18.71 -1.95
N LEU A 373 5.97 -19.60 -2.13
CA LEU A 373 5.74 -20.30 -3.39
C LEU A 373 5.43 -19.35 -4.54
N MET A 374 4.60 -18.34 -4.29
CA MET A 374 4.29 -17.29 -5.28
C MET A 374 5.51 -16.45 -5.63
N GLY A 375 6.32 -16.06 -4.63
CA GLY A 375 7.55 -15.31 -4.82
C GLY A 375 8.59 -16.09 -5.62
N LEU A 376 8.85 -17.34 -5.26
CA LEU A 376 9.77 -18.22 -5.99
C LEU A 376 9.27 -18.50 -7.41
N GLY A 377 7.99 -18.82 -7.59
CA GLY A 377 7.39 -19.07 -8.91
C GLY A 377 7.52 -17.85 -9.83
N ALA A 378 7.19 -16.64 -9.34
CA ALA A 378 7.36 -15.41 -10.08
C ALA A 378 8.84 -15.11 -10.38
N GLY A 379 9.75 -15.41 -9.43
CA GLY A 379 11.19 -15.24 -9.60
C GLY A 379 11.75 -16.14 -10.70
N ILE A 380 11.42 -17.44 -10.67
CA ILE A 380 11.82 -18.42 -11.69
C ILE A 380 11.27 -18.02 -13.06
N ALA A 381 9.98 -17.67 -13.16
CA ALA A 381 9.37 -17.23 -14.41
C ALA A 381 10.08 -16.00 -15.01
N SER A 382 10.47 -15.04 -14.14
CA SER A 382 11.23 -13.85 -14.56
C SER A 382 12.63 -14.20 -15.03
N LEU A 383 13.35 -15.08 -14.35
CA LEU A 383 14.68 -15.55 -14.75
C LEU A 383 14.67 -16.28 -16.09
N LEU A 384 13.71 -17.20 -16.30
CA LEU A 384 13.57 -17.94 -17.56
C LEU A 384 13.25 -17.00 -18.74
N ALA A 385 12.40 -15.99 -18.53
CA ALA A 385 12.10 -15.01 -19.55
C ALA A 385 13.32 -14.14 -19.92
N ASN A 386 14.14 -13.75 -18.94
CA ASN A 386 15.36 -12.98 -19.16
C ASN A 386 16.39 -13.79 -19.96
N ARG A 387 16.56 -15.10 -19.64
CA ARG A 387 17.44 -16.00 -20.41
C ARG A 387 17.01 -16.16 -21.86
N LYS A 388 15.71 -16.34 -22.13
CA LYS A 388 15.19 -16.46 -23.50
C LYS A 388 15.43 -15.20 -24.33
N ARG A 389 15.30 -14.01 -23.74
CA ARG A 389 15.60 -12.74 -24.43
C ARG A 389 17.09 -12.60 -24.74
N ALA A 390 17.96 -12.94 -23.80
CA ALA A 390 19.40 -12.91 -24.03
C ALA A 390 19.83 -13.87 -25.14
N ALA A 391 19.24 -15.07 -25.21
CA ALA A 391 19.51 -16.06 -26.25
C ALA A 391 18.93 -15.68 -27.64
N GLY A 392 17.87 -14.87 -27.70
CA GLY A 392 17.30 -14.40 -28.96
C GLY A 392 17.92 -13.10 -29.50
N GLN A 393 18.86 -12.50 -28.75
CA GLN A 393 19.63 -11.31 -29.14
C GLN A 393 21.10 -11.67 -29.52
N ALA A 394 21.54 -12.89 -29.30
CA ALA A 394 22.81 -13.46 -29.74
C ALA A 394 22.60 -14.24 -31.04
#